data_bdd460bb4aa0e0daebb2b3f6efeb9efc
#
_entry.id   bdd460bb4aa0e0daebb2b3f6efeb9efc
#
_cell.length_a   1.000
_cell.length_b   1.000
_cell.length_c   1.000
_cell.angle_alpha   90.00
_cell.angle_beta   90.00
_cell.angle_gamma   90.00
#
_symmetry.space_group_name_H-M   'P 1'
#
loop_
_entity.id
_entity.type
_entity.pdbx_description
1 polymer ?
#
loop_
_entity_poly.entity_id
_entity_poly.type
_entity_poly.pdbx_seq_one_letter_code
_entity_poly.pdbx_strand_id
1 'polypeptide(L)'
;TIRAIRAPLPAHTDGDVFVYFVEADVLHLGDTYMKDRYPFVDTGSGGTQAGFIAAIKKALEIAKPTTKIIPGHGELATRADLEAVLAMHEGARAAVEAQIKAGKTLEQAVAAKPLAQWTPKFGAAGSFITEDAYATVIYNELKK
;
A
#
# COMPACT_ATOMS: atom_id res chain seq x y z
N THR A 1 0.73 -27.73 -1.71
CA THR A 1 1.38 -26.90 -2.77
C THR A 1 1.66 -25.52 -2.25
N ILE A 2 2.87 -25.03 -2.43
CA ILE A 2 3.28 -23.66 -2.11
C ILE A 2 3.64 -22.97 -3.43
N ARG A 3 3.06 -21.81 -3.67
CA ARG A 3 3.34 -20.99 -4.86
C ARG A 3 4.04 -19.69 -4.43
N ALA A 4 5.24 -19.44 -4.94
CA ALA A 4 5.89 -18.15 -4.87
C ALA A 4 5.51 -17.32 -6.10
N ILE A 5 5.01 -16.11 -5.87
CA ILE A 5 4.45 -15.24 -6.91
C ILE A 5 5.12 -13.87 -6.78
N ARG A 6 5.89 -13.48 -7.78
CA ARG A 6 6.53 -12.16 -7.76
C ARG A 6 5.48 -11.05 -7.84
N ALA A 7 5.67 -9.98 -7.07
CA ALA A 7 4.86 -8.78 -7.20
C ALA A 7 4.97 -8.21 -8.64
N PRO A 8 3.85 -7.70 -9.22
CA PRO A 8 3.84 -7.25 -10.61
C PRO A 8 4.79 -6.08 -10.91
N LEU A 9 4.96 -5.21 -9.91
CA LEU A 9 5.84 -4.04 -9.93
C LEU A 9 6.56 -3.93 -8.60
N PRO A 10 7.72 -3.25 -8.52
CA PRO A 10 8.34 -2.91 -7.24
C PRO A 10 7.35 -2.17 -6.33
N ALA A 11 7.09 -2.71 -5.14
CA ALA A 11 6.15 -2.17 -4.15
C ALA A 11 6.89 -1.70 -2.89
N HIS A 12 7.08 -2.60 -1.91
CA HIS A 12 7.94 -2.31 -0.76
C HIS A 12 9.40 -2.19 -1.21
N THR A 13 9.86 -3.17 -2.00
CA THR A 13 11.17 -3.20 -2.65
C THR A 13 11.03 -3.64 -4.12
N ASP A 14 12.13 -3.83 -4.82
CA ASP A 14 12.15 -4.40 -6.17
C ASP A 14 12.12 -5.93 -6.20
N GLY A 15 12.22 -6.59 -5.04
CA GLY A 15 12.30 -8.05 -4.87
C GLY A 15 11.09 -8.73 -4.23
N ASP A 16 9.96 -8.05 -4.10
CA ASP A 16 8.80 -8.55 -3.36
C ASP A 16 8.17 -9.82 -3.97
N VAL A 17 7.83 -10.77 -3.09
CA VAL A 17 7.21 -12.06 -3.43
C VAL A 17 6.04 -12.35 -2.50
N PHE A 18 4.92 -12.82 -3.06
CA PHE A 18 3.82 -13.41 -2.30
C PHE A 18 4.03 -14.92 -2.15
N VAL A 19 3.60 -15.48 -1.04
CA VAL A 19 3.61 -16.92 -0.83
C VAL A 19 2.17 -17.42 -0.61
N TYR A 20 1.68 -18.24 -1.53
CA TYR A 20 0.34 -18.81 -1.45
C TYR A 20 0.38 -20.30 -1.08
N PHE A 21 -0.14 -20.64 0.09
CA PHE A 21 -0.35 -22.00 0.58
C PHE A 21 -1.70 -22.49 0.07
N VAL A 22 -1.68 -23.18 -1.07
CA VAL A 22 -2.88 -23.43 -1.88
C VAL A 22 -3.94 -24.23 -1.12
N GLU A 23 -3.55 -25.36 -0.50
CA GLU A 23 -4.47 -26.25 0.20
C GLU A 23 -5.01 -25.64 1.50
N ALA A 24 -4.21 -24.79 2.16
CA ALA A 24 -4.61 -24.09 3.38
C ALA A 24 -5.45 -22.83 3.10
N ASP A 25 -5.49 -22.37 1.84
CA ASP A 25 -6.09 -21.12 1.39
C ASP A 25 -5.57 -19.92 2.20
N VAL A 26 -4.22 -19.82 2.32
CA VAL A 26 -3.51 -18.76 3.03
C VAL A 26 -2.57 -18.05 2.08
N LEU A 27 -2.71 -16.73 1.98
CA LEU A 27 -1.88 -15.86 1.15
C LEU A 27 -1.04 -14.93 2.02
N HIS A 28 0.28 -15.10 2.02
CA HIS A 28 1.22 -14.22 2.70
C HIS A 28 1.75 -13.18 1.72
N LEU A 29 1.55 -11.91 2.03
CA LEU A 29 1.90 -10.79 1.14
C LEU A 29 3.22 -10.09 1.52
N GLY A 30 3.83 -10.45 2.66
CA GLY A 30 5.02 -9.73 3.14
C GLY A 30 4.72 -8.24 3.28
N ASP A 31 5.74 -7.43 3.11
CA ASP A 31 5.66 -5.97 3.28
C ASP A 31 4.99 -5.24 2.10
N THR A 32 4.47 -5.97 1.10
CA THR A 32 3.59 -5.39 0.08
C THR A 32 2.19 -5.07 0.63
N TYR A 33 1.88 -5.56 1.83
CA TYR A 33 0.64 -5.26 2.54
C TYR A 33 0.89 -5.06 4.04
N MET A 34 0.48 -3.92 4.55
CA MET A 34 0.47 -3.58 5.97
C MET A 34 -0.96 -3.28 6.38
N LYS A 35 -1.52 -4.11 7.29
CA LYS A 35 -2.92 -3.97 7.69
C LYS A 35 -3.14 -2.71 8.53
N ASP A 36 -4.15 -1.91 8.13
CA ASP A 36 -4.58 -0.69 8.83
C ASP A 36 -3.43 0.30 9.10
N ARG A 37 -2.50 0.41 8.12
CA ARG A 37 -1.35 1.32 8.19
C ARG A 37 -1.02 1.89 6.82
N TYR A 38 -0.45 3.09 6.82
CA TYR A 38 0.27 3.58 5.64
C TYR A 38 1.52 2.71 5.40
N PRO A 39 1.85 2.40 4.14
CA PRO A 39 2.95 1.51 3.84
C PRO A 39 4.31 2.18 4.01
N PHE A 40 5.32 1.39 4.34
CA PHE A 40 6.70 1.79 4.15
C PHE A 40 7.13 1.46 2.71
N VAL A 41 7.30 2.50 1.91
CA VAL A 41 7.82 2.39 0.53
C VAL A 41 9.33 2.59 0.59
N ASP A 42 10.10 1.52 0.48
CA ASP A 42 11.55 1.62 0.48
C ASP A 42 12.06 2.07 -0.89
N THR A 43 12.04 3.38 -1.09
CA THR A 43 12.46 3.99 -2.36
C THR A 43 13.96 3.79 -2.63
N GLY A 44 14.78 3.59 -1.58
CA GLY A 44 16.20 3.25 -1.70
C GLY A 44 16.44 1.86 -2.29
N SER A 45 15.50 0.92 -2.06
CA SER A 45 15.51 -0.43 -2.62
C SER A 45 14.57 -0.58 -3.82
N GLY A 46 14.20 0.51 -4.47
CA GLY A 46 13.41 0.52 -5.70
C GLY A 46 11.90 0.44 -5.49
N GLY A 47 11.40 0.49 -4.25
CA GLY A 47 9.97 0.45 -3.95
C GLY A 47 9.20 1.65 -4.52
N THR A 48 7.93 1.44 -4.86
CA THR A 48 7.05 2.46 -5.43
C THR A 48 5.62 2.37 -4.89
N GLN A 49 4.95 3.49 -4.79
CA GLN A 49 3.55 3.53 -4.40
C GLN A 49 2.65 2.90 -5.47
N ALA A 50 2.97 3.08 -6.76
CA ALA A 50 2.28 2.40 -7.85
C ALA A 50 2.40 0.87 -7.73
N GLY A 51 3.53 0.37 -7.25
CA GLY A 51 3.77 -1.04 -6.98
C GLY A 51 2.85 -1.59 -5.89
N PHE A 52 2.60 -0.83 -4.81
CA PHE A 52 1.62 -1.23 -3.79
C PHE A 52 0.22 -1.39 -4.37
N ILE A 53 -0.24 -0.47 -5.21
CA ILE A 53 -1.53 -0.60 -5.90
C ILE A 53 -1.55 -1.87 -6.75
N ALA A 54 -0.51 -2.12 -7.56
CA ALA A 54 -0.42 -3.29 -8.42
C ALA A 54 -0.35 -4.60 -7.60
N ALA A 55 0.39 -4.60 -6.49
CA ALA A 55 0.51 -5.74 -5.58
C ALA A 55 -0.84 -6.12 -4.97
N ILE A 56 -1.59 -5.16 -4.44
CA ILE A 56 -2.91 -5.43 -3.85
C ILE A 56 -3.93 -5.88 -4.92
N LYS A 57 -3.92 -5.29 -6.11
CA LYS A 57 -4.74 -5.78 -7.24
C LYS A 57 -4.42 -7.23 -7.58
N LYS A 58 -3.14 -7.59 -7.64
CA LYS A 58 -2.71 -8.98 -7.88
C LYS A 58 -3.12 -9.92 -6.76
N ALA A 59 -3.02 -9.48 -5.52
CA ALA A 59 -3.48 -10.25 -4.36
C ALA A 59 -4.99 -10.51 -4.43
N LEU A 60 -5.79 -9.52 -4.84
CA LEU A 60 -7.24 -9.65 -5.02
C LEU A 60 -7.63 -10.61 -6.15
N GLU A 61 -6.81 -10.77 -7.20
CA GLU A 61 -7.03 -11.80 -8.23
C GLU A 61 -6.84 -13.22 -7.70
N ILE A 62 -5.98 -13.40 -6.69
CA ILE A 62 -5.64 -14.69 -6.09
C ILE A 62 -6.59 -15.04 -4.95
N ALA A 63 -6.88 -14.06 -4.09
CA ALA A 63 -7.64 -14.24 -2.87
C ALA A 63 -9.12 -14.55 -3.16
N LYS A 64 -9.62 -15.65 -2.62
CA LYS A 64 -11.05 -15.99 -2.56
C LYS A 64 -11.68 -15.30 -1.34
N PRO A 65 -13.02 -15.28 -1.21
CA PRO A 65 -13.68 -14.76 -0.02
C PRO A 65 -13.24 -15.44 1.29
N THR A 66 -12.79 -16.69 1.22
CA THR A 66 -12.34 -17.51 2.35
C THR A 66 -10.85 -17.41 2.64
N THR A 67 -10.07 -16.83 1.72
CA THR A 67 -8.61 -16.77 1.85
C THR A 67 -8.20 -15.95 3.07
N LYS A 68 -7.38 -16.54 3.91
CA LYS A 68 -6.73 -15.85 5.02
C LYS A 68 -5.50 -15.10 4.50
N ILE A 69 -5.40 -13.82 4.82
CA ILE A 69 -4.30 -12.96 4.37
C ILE A 69 -3.35 -12.71 5.54
N ILE A 70 -2.07 -12.97 5.32
CA ILE A 70 -1.00 -12.63 6.27
C ILE A 70 -0.29 -11.40 5.72
N PRO A 71 -0.44 -10.23 6.40
CA PRO A 71 0.34 -9.03 6.06
C PRO A 71 1.77 -9.15 6.57
N GLY A 72 2.67 -8.28 6.10
CA GLY A 72 4.00 -8.12 6.69
C GLY A 72 3.93 -7.56 8.10
N HIS A 73 2.98 -6.65 8.33
CA HIS A 73 2.71 -6.03 9.64
C HIS A 73 1.20 -5.97 9.90
N GLY A 74 0.83 -6.20 11.16
CA GLY A 74 -0.56 -6.19 11.62
C GLY A 74 -1.13 -7.60 11.78
N GLU A 75 -2.42 -7.66 12.10
CA GLU A 75 -3.14 -8.90 12.35
C GLU A 75 -3.58 -9.57 11.02
N LEU A 76 -4.06 -10.81 11.14
CA LEU A 76 -4.66 -11.51 10.00
C LEU A 76 -5.74 -10.65 9.33
N ALA A 77 -5.76 -10.71 8.02
CA ALA A 77 -6.65 -9.92 7.20
C ALA A 77 -7.53 -10.80 6.31
N THR A 78 -8.54 -10.18 5.76
CA THR A 78 -9.50 -10.76 4.83
C THR A 78 -9.40 -10.11 3.46
N ARG A 79 -10.10 -10.66 2.48
CA ARG A 79 -10.26 -10.02 1.17
C ARG A 79 -10.84 -8.60 1.28
N ALA A 80 -11.81 -8.38 2.17
CA ALA A 80 -12.40 -7.05 2.39
C ALA A 80 -11.37 -6.03 2.89
N ASP A 81 -10.41 -6.47 3.72
CA ASP A 81 -9.31 -5.60 4.17
C ASP A 81 -8.39 -5.21 3.00
N LEU A 82 -8.15 -6.12 2.04
CA LEU A 82 -7.40 -5.79 0.81
C LEU A 82 -8.16 -4.77 -0.05
N GLU A 83 -9.47 -4.91 -0.18
CA GLU A 83 -10.30 -3.95 -0.91
C GLU A 83 -10.25 -2.56 -0.27
N ALA A 84 -10.29 -2.50 1.06
CA ALA A 84 -10.18 -1.25 1.82
C ALA A 84 -8.82 -0.58 1.65
N VAL A 85 -7.72 -1.33 1.72
CA VAL A 85 -6.37 -0.77 1.54
C VAL A 85 -6.13 -0.36 0.08
N LEU A 86 -6.69 -1.08 -0.89
CA LEU A 86 -6.62 -0.66 -2.31
C LEU A 86 -7.29 0.69 -2.51
N ALA A 87 -8.50 0.86 -1.97
CA ALA A 87 -9.22 2.13 -2.04
C ALA A 87 -8.42 3.27 -1.40
N MET A 88 -7.75 3.01 -0.27
CA MET A 88 -6.86 3.98 0.37
C MET A 88 -5.68 4.33 -0.54
N HIS A 89 -4.96 3.35 -1.10
CA HIS A 89 -3.81 3.63 -1.96
C HIS A 89 -4.18 4.41 -3.22
N GLU A 90 -5.24 4.02 -3.90
CA GLU A 90 -5.74 4.71 -5.10
C GLU A 90 -6.25 6.12 -4.78
N GLY A 91 -7.02 6.26 -3.70
CA GLY A 91 -7.52 7.54 -3.25
C GLY A 91 -6.41 8.49 -2.79
N ALA A 92 -5.42 7.99 -2.06
CA ALA A 92 -4.25 8.76 -1.65
C ALA A 92 -3.47 9.28 -2.86
N ARG A 93 -3.24 8.43 -3.86
CA ARG A 93 -2.58 8.84 -5.11
C ARG A 93 -3.35 9.94 -5.82
N ALA A 94 -4.66 9.77 -5.99
CA ALA A 94 -5.52 10.76 -6.64
C ALA A 94 -5.56 12.10 -5.88
N ALA A 95 -5.60 12.05 -4.54
CA ALA A 95 -5.62 13.26 -3.71
C ALA A 95 -4.31 14.05 -3.82
N VAL A 96 -3.16 13.38 -3.82
CA VAL A 96 -1.85 14.05 -4.00
C VAL A 96 -1.70 14.56 -5.44
N GLU A 97 -2.13 13.78 -6.45
CA GLU A 97 -2.12 14.23 -7.83
C GLU A 97 -2.93 15.51 -8.05
N ALA A 98 -4.07 15.64 -7.37
CA ALA A 98 -4.88 16.85 -7.41
C ALA A 98 -4.12 18.08 -6.85
N GLN A 99 -3.31 17.91 -5.79
CA GLN A 99 -2.48 19.00 -5.27
C GLN A 99 -1.40 19.42 -6.28
N ILE A 100 -0.79 18.44 -6.97
CA ILE A 100 0.21 18.70 -8.03
C ILE A 100 -0.43 19.46 -9.20
N LYS A 101 -1.61 19.01 -9.66
CA LYS A 101 -2.37 19.68 -10.74
C LYS A 101 -2.79 21.11 -10.37
N ALA A 102 -2.99 21.38 -9.09
CA ALA A 102 -3.24 22.72 -8.57
C ALA A 102 -1.97 23.59 -8.46
N GLY A 103 -0.82 23.11 -8.90
CA GLY A 103 0.46 23.84 -8.91
C GLY A 103 1.13 23.96 -7.55
N LYS A 104 0.74 23.17 -6.55
CA LYS A 104 1.31 23.24 -5.21
C LYS A 104 2.72 22.64 -5.15
N THR A 105 3.59 23.25 -4.36
CA THR A 105 4.87 22.66 -3.97
C THR A 105 4.64 21.45 -3.06
N LEU A 106 5.70 20.67 -2.80
CA LEU A 106 5.63 19.54 -1.86
C LEU A 106 5.14 20.01 -0.48
N GLU A 107 5.73 21.08 0.05
CA GLU A 107 5.36 21.62 1.36
C GLU A 107 3.89 22.04 1.42
N GLN A 108 3.43 22.71 0.37
CA GLN A 108 2.02 23.15 0.27
C GLN A 108 1.06 21.97 0.12
N ALA A 109 1.44 20.94 -0.64
CA ALA A 109 0.63 19.75 -0.83
C ALA A 109 0.50 18.96 0.47
N VAL A 110 1.60 18.74 1.21
CA VAL A 110 1.61 18.04 2.49
C VAL A 110 0.85 18.84 3.55
N ALA A 111 1.05 20.16 3.62
CA ALA A 111 0.34 21.04 4.56
C ALA A 111 -1.18 21.06 4.35
N ALA A 112 -1.65 20.77 3.13
CA ALA A 112 -3.08 20.64 2.83
C ALA A 112 -3.71 19.36 3.38
N LYS A 113 -2.94 18.47 4.00
CA LYS A 113 -3.42 17.20 4.58
C LYS A 113 -4.31 16.39 3.62
N PRO A 114 -3.80 16.03 2.43
CA PRO A 114 -4.62 15.41 1.38
C PRO A 114 -5.14 14.02 1.75
N LEU A 115 -4.55 13.37 2.75
CA LEU A 115 -4.92 12.02 3.18
C LEU A 115 -5.74 11.99 4.47
N ALA A 116 -6.19 13.15 4.98
CA ALA A 116 -6.86 13.27 6.27
C ALA A 116 -8.05 12.30 6.46
N GLN A 117 -8.79 11.99 5.40
CA GLN A 117 -9.93 11.05 5.49
C GLN A 117 -9.52 9.61 5.80
N TRP A 118 -8.29 9.20 5.46
CA TRP A 118 -7.78 7.85 5.72
C TRP A 118 -6.94 7.76 6.99
N THR A 119 -6.40 8.88 7.45
CA THR A 119 -5.49 8.94 8.61
C THR A 119 -6.07 8.32 9.89
N PRO A 120 -7.36 8.47 10.24
CA PRO A 120 -7.90 7.81 11.42
C PRO A 120 -7.74 6.29 11.44
N LYS A 121 -7.79 5.64 10.27
CA LYS A 121 -7.62 4.19 10.14
C LYS A 121 -6.17 3.80 9.87
N PHE A 122 -5.50 4.48 8.94
CA PHE A 122 -4.20 4.05 8.39
C PHE A 122 -3.00 4.81 8.95
N GLY A 123 -3.22 5.95 9.60
CA GLY A 123 -2.17 6.80 10.16
C GLY A 123 -2.43 7.13 11.64
N ALA A 124 -3.04 6.24 12.41
CA ALA A 124 -3.32 6.45 13.82
C ALA A 124 -2.07 6.81 14.62
N ALA A 125 -2.26 7.45 15.78
CA ALA A 125 -1.17 7.88 16.64
C ALA A 125 -0.21 6.72 16.96
N GLY A 126 1.09 6.94 16.79
CA GLY A 126 2.12 5.91 16.97
C GLY A 126 2.39 5.06 15.72
N SER A 127 1.73 5.31 14.60
CA SER A 127 2.06 4.66 13.32
C SER A 127 3.48 4.99 12.88
N PHE A 128 4.20 3.98 12.36
CA PHE A 128 5.57 4.12 11.87
C PHE A 128 5.64 5.09 10.68
N ILE A 129 4.67 5.03 9.78
CA ILE A 129 4.55 5.96 8.63
C ILE A 129 3.41 6.94 8.89
N THR A 130 3.74 8.22 8.91
CA THR A 130 2.78 9.31 9.07
C THR A 130 2.08 9.64 7.74
N GLU A 131 0.97 10.36 7.81
CA GLU A 131 0.29 10.94 6.65
C GLU A 131 1.27 11.74 5.78
N ASP A 132 2.05 12.62 6.41
CA ASP A 132 2.98 13.51 5.72
C ASP A 132 4.09 12.72 5.00
N ALA A 133 4.62 11.68 5.63
CA ALA A 133 5.62 10.81 5.03
C ALA A 133 5.06 10.08 3.80
N TYR A 134 3.85 9.53 3.91
CA TYR A 134 3.24 8.81 2.79
C TYR A 134 2.83 9.75 1.65
N ALA A 135 2.25 10.90 1.96
CA ALA A 135 1.96 11.93 0.95
C ALA A 135 3.22 12.42 0.22
N THR A 136 4.34 12.58 0.95
CA THR A 136 5.65 12.96 0.39
C THR A 136 6.16 11.93 -0.61
N VAL A 137 6.08 10.64 -0.27
CA VAL A 137 6.49 9.55 -1.18
C VAL A 137 5.67 9.60 -2.48
N ILE A 138 4.34 9.73 -2.38
CA ILE A 138 3.46 9.80 -3.54
C ILE A 138 3.78 11.04 -4.39
N TYR A 139 3.94 12.20 -3.77
CA TYR A 139 4.26 13.45 -4.47
C TYR A 139 5.56 13.32 -5.27
N ASN A 140 6.62 12.83 -4.63
CA ASN A 140 7.92 12.69 -5.27
C ASN A 140 7.89 11.67 -6.42
N GLU A 141 7.11 10.59 -6.29
CA GLU A 141 6.94 9.60 -7.35
C GLU A 141 6.22 10.19 -8.58
N LEU A 142 5.16 10.99 -8.35
CA LEU A 142 4.36 11.59 -9.42
C LEU A 142 5.07 12.75 -10.14
N LYS A 143 6.11 13.34 -9.52
CA LYS A 143 6.89 14.46 -10.08
C LYS A 143 8.15 14.00 -10.82
N LYS A 144 8.47 12.70 -10.82
CA LYS A 144 9.55 12.12 -11.64
C LYS A 144 9.14 12.05 -13.10
#